data_868508717184bb0110f504c7c5b1e858
#
_entry.id   868508717184bb0110f504c7c5b1e858
#
_cell.length_a   1.000
_cell.length_b   1.000
_cell.length_c   1.000
_cell.angle_alpha   90.00
_cell.angle_beta   90.00
_cell.angle_gamma   90.00
#
_symmetry.space_group_name_H-M   'P 1'
#
loop_
_entity.id
_entity.type
_entity.pdbx_description
1 polymer ?
#
loop_
_entity_poly.entity_id
_entity_poly.type
_entity_poly.pdbx_seq_one_letter_code
_entity_poly.pdbx_strand_id
1 'polypeptide(L)'
;MKFNIHAGHGAQDSKSSGAVGLIKESIEARKVKDEVISLLRKEGHSVYDCTVDYPSSQQDALNKIVKKCNSNNVDLDISIHFNSGANDERGNGNTTGVEVLVYKLGGEAEKVSKRVVNQIAKLNFKNRGVKVRNNLAFLKNTKATSLLIECCFVDDKDDVKAYNYKTMAKAIAEGILNKKINTNNKKYTNCILYGNDIDKVSAEVLSWAKTDCIVKNVKDHIAWEGTNLFVIGGPARSELEKMNTGESYTTIIGSDRYNTIKLVLKETGKL
;
A
#
# COMPACT_ATOMS: atom_id res chain seq x y z
N MET A 1 7.40 -16.75 -4.02
CA MET A 1 6.44 -17.17 -2.99
C MET A 1 5.03 -16.81 -3.42
N LYS A 2 4.03 -17.46 -2.81
CA LYS A 2 2.60 -17.19 -3.02
C LYS A 2 1.98 -16.76 -1.69
N PHE A 3 1.14 -15.75 -1.71
CA PHE A 3 0.52 -15.17 -0.52
C PHE A 3 -0.99 -15.03 -0.69
N ASN A 4 -1.75 -15.31 0.34
CA ASN A 4 -3.08 -14.75 0.52
C ASN A 4 -2.97 -13.55 1.44
N ILE A 5 -3.61 -12.45 1.09
CA ILE A 5 -3.67 -11.26 1.93
C ILE A 5 -5.11 -10.75 1.98
N HIS A 6 -5.56 -10.33 3.14
CA HIS A 6 -6.85 -9.68 3.28
C HIS A 6 -6.81 -8.56 4.34
N ALA A 7 -7.67 -7.58 4.17
CA ALA A 7 -8.02 -6.68 5.25
C ALA A 7 -8.98 -7.41 6.20
N GLY A 8 -8.78 -7.27 7.49
CA GLY A 8 -9.73 -7.72 8.48
C GLY A 8 -11.08 -7.01 8.36
N HIS A 9 -12.11 -7.62 8.85
CA HIS A 9 -13.46 -7.06 8.85
C HIS A 9 -14.03 -6.73 7.46
N GLY A 10 -15.29 -6.32 7.41
CA GLY A 10 -15.94 -5.82 6.21
C GLY A 10 -15.60 -4.36 5.89
N ALA A 11 -16.11 -3.83 4.79
CA ALA A 11 -15.96 -2.42 4.42
C ALA A 11 -16.66 -1.49 5.44
N GLN A 12 -16.37 -0.18 5.35
CA GLN A 12 -16.85 0.82 6.31
C GLN A 12 -18.37 0.77 6.57
N ASP A 13 -19.14 0.56 5.51
CA ASP A 13 -20.61 0.56 5.59
C ASP A 13 -21.21 -0.84 5.78
N SER A 14 -20.37 -1.83 6.11
CA SER A 14 -20.81 -3.19 6.37
C SER A 14 -21.21 -3.41 7.85
N LYS A 15 -21.93 -4.49 8.11
CA LYS A 15 -22.32 -4.92 9.47
C LYS A 15 -21.13 -5.39 10.33
N SER A 16 -19.91 -5.35 9.82
CA SER A 16 -18.70 -5.91 10.45
C SER A 16 -17.49 -5.05 10.13
N SER A 17 -17.56 -3.74 10.36
CA SER A 17 -16.56 -2.77 9.92
C SER A 17 -15.31 -2.63 10.81
N GLY A 18 -15.23 -3.40 11.92
CA GLY A 18 -14.05 -3.37 12.81
C GLY A 18 -14.02 -2.17 13.76
N ALA A 19 -12.83 -1.87 14.27
CA ALA A 19 -12.63 -0.82 15.26
C ALA A 19 -12.73 0.60 14.65
N VAL A 20 -13.25 1.52 15.47
CA VAL A 20 -13.37 2.95 15.14
C VAL A 20 -12.84 3.76 16.30
N GLY A 21 -11.96 4.69 15.99
CA GLY A 21 -11.37 5.67 16.89
C GLY A 21 -11.05 6.95 16.14
N LEU A 22 -9.84 7.46 16.28
CA LEU A 22 -9.32 8.60 15.51
C LEU A 22 -9.17 8.27 14.02
N ILE A 23 -8.99 6.98 13.72
CA ILE A 23 -9.05 6.42 12.37
C ILE A 23 -10.00 5.21 12.36
N LYS A 24 -10.38 4.75 11.17
CA LYS A 24 -11.28 3.61 11.00
C LYS A 24 -10.52 2.41 10.45
N GLU A 25 -10.50 1.31 11.19
CA GLU A 25 -9.81 0.08 10.80
C GLU A 25 -10.21 -0.41 9.41
N SER A 26 -11.50 -0.43 9.10
CA SER A 26 -12.01 -0.89 7.80
C SER A 26 -11.43 -0.14 6.61
N ILE A 27 -11.10 1.14 6.77
CA ILE A 27 -10.48 1.98 5.72
C ILE A 27 -8.98 1.74 5.68
N GLU A 28 -8.32 1.85 6.84
CA GLU A 28 -6.86 1.84 6.88
C GLU A 28 -6.27 0.45 6.61
N ALA A 29 -6.93 -0.62 7.08
CA ALA A 29 -6.51 -1.98 6.77
C ALA A 29 -6.55 -2.28 5.27
N ARG A 30 -7.51 -1.71 4.54
CA ARG A 30 -7.56 -1.83 3.06
C ARG A 30 -6.44 -1.09 2.38
N LYS A 31 -6.15 0.16 2.78
CA LYS A 31 -5.03 0.93 2.23
C LYS A 31 -3.70 0.20 2.43
N VAL A 32 -3.44 -0.29 3.64
CA VAL A 32 -2.22 -1.05 3.96
C VAL A 32 -2.17 -2.34 3.14
N LYS A 33 -3.27 -3.12 3.11
CA LYS A 33 -3.38 -4.37 2.35
C LYS A 33 -3.10 -4.15 0.86
N ASP A 34 -3.72 -3.15 0.24
CA ASP A 34 -3.56 -2.87 -1.19
C ASP A 34 -2.11 -2.51 -1.54
N GLU A 35 -1.47 -1.71 -0.70
CA GLU A 35 -0.06 -1.35 -0.89
C GLU A 35 0.87 -2.55 -0.66
N VAL A 36 0.63 -3.40 0.36
CA VAL A 36 1.39 -4.64 0.58
C VAL A 36 1.28 -5.56 -0.64
N ILE A 37 0.06 -5.76 -1.17
CA ILE A 37 -0.16 -6.57 -2.38
C ILE A 37 0.63 -6.00 -3.57
N SER A 38 0.58 -4.67 -3.76
CA SER A 38 1.32 -3.99 -4.82
C SER A 38 2.82 -4.23 -4.70
N LEU A 39 3.39 -4.02 -3.51
CA LEU A 39 4.82 -4.20 -3.24
C LEU A 39 5.27 -5.65 -3.47
N LEU A 40 4.53 -6.63 -2.96
CA LEU A 40 4.88 -8.03 -3.12
C LEU A 40 4.78 -8.51 -4.58
N ARG A 41 3.81 -7.99 -5.35
CA ARG A 41 3.70 -8.28 -6.80
C ARG A 41 4.85 -7.66 -7.58
N LYS A 42 5.27 -6.42 -7.26
CA LYS A 42 6.46 -5.78 -7.86
C LYS A 42 7.74 -6.56 -7.58
N GLU A 43 7.82 -7.23 -6.43
CA GLU A 43 8.94 -8.11 -6.07
C GLU A 43 8.86 -9.51 -6.72
N GLY A 44 7.92 -9.73 -7.66
CA GLY A 44 7.79 -10.96 -8.44
C GLY A 44 7.02 -12.09 -7.73
N HIS A 45 6.19 -11.77 -6.75
CA HIS A 45 5.42 -12.77 -6.01
C HIS A 45 3.96 -12.85 -6.46
N SER A 46 3.36 -14.04 -6.38
CA SER A 46 1.92 -14.23 -6.62
C SER A 46 1.14 -13.86 -5.36
N VAL A 47 0.16 -12.96 -5.47
CA VAL A 47 -0.64 -12.50 -4.33
C VAL A 47 -2.12 -12.55 -4.68
N TYR A 48 -2.89 -13.23 -3.85
CA TYR A 48 -4.35 -13.35 -3.94
C TYR A 48 -4.99 -12.46 -2.86
N ASP A 49 -5.91 -11.60 -3.28
CA ASP A 49 -6.71 -10.78 -2.37
C ASP A 49 -7.91 -11.59 -1.87
N CYS A 50 -7.89 -11.91 -0.60
CA CYS A 50 -8.95 -12.68 0.06
C CYS A 50 -9.93 -11.79 0.88
N THR A 51 -9.91 -10.47 0.70
CA THR A 51 -10.79 -9.53 1.39
C THR A 51 -12.27 -9.81 1.09
N VAL A 52 -13.11 -9.57 2.09
CA VAL A 52 -14.58 -9.65 2.01
C VAL A 52 -15.15 -8.30 2.43
N ASP A 53 -15.77 -7.58 1.50
CA ASP A 53 -16.22 -6.20 1.74
C ASP A 53 -17.60 -6.12 2.41
N TYR A 54 -18.56 -6.88 1.94
CA TYR A 54 -19.95 -6.80 2.39
C TYR A 54 -20.47 -8.14 2.92
N PRO A 55 -19.98 -8.58 4.09
CA PRO A 55 -20.51 -9.76 4.74
C PRO A 55 -21.85 -9.45 5.39
N SER A 56 -22.69 -10.46 5.53
CA SER A 56 -23.98 -10.34 6.24
C SER A 56 -23.83 -10.25 7.77
N SER A 57 -22.69 -10.74 8.30
CA SER A 57 -22.32 -10.70 9.72
C SER A 57 -20.82 -10.89 9.90
N GLN A 58 -20.32 -10.70 11.11
CA GLN A 58 -18.92 -10.99 11.44
C GLN A 58 -18.56 -12.47 11.19
N GLN A 59 -19.45 -13.40 11.57
CA GLN A 59 -19.23 -14.84 11.33
C GLN A 59 -19.19 -15.17 9.84
N ASP A 60 -20.05 -14.53 9.04
CA ASP A 60 -20.05 -14.67 7.57
C ASP A 60 -18.75 -14.15 6.96
N ALA A 61 -18.23 -13.00 7.45
CA ALA A 61 -16.92 -12.48 7.04
C ALA A 61 -15.81 -13.51 7.26
N LEU A 62 -15.71 -14.03 8.49
CA LEU A 62 -14.70 -15.02 8.87
C LEU A 62 -14.77 -16.28 8.00
N ASN A 63 -15.98 -16.83 7.80
CA ASN A 63 -16.19 -18.03 7.00
C ASN A 63 -15.78 -17.81 5.54
N LYS A 64 -16.14 -16.67 4.95
CA LYS A 64 -15.80 -16.32 3.56
C LYS A 64 -14.31 -16.08 3.38
N ILE A 65 -13.65 -15.39 4.32
CA ILE A 65 -12.20 -15.15 4.29
C ILE A 65 -11.47 -16.50 4.35
N VAL A 66 -11.77 -17.34 5.34
CA VAL A 66 -11.14 -18.66 5.48
C VAL A 66 -11.36 -19.52 4.23
N LYS A 67 -12.59 -19.50 3.66
CA LYS A 67 -12.89 -20.23 2.42
C LYS A 67 -12.03 -19.72 1.24
N LYS A 68 -11.92 -18.39 1.06
CA LYS A 68 -11.09 -17.79 0.01
C LYS A 68 -9.60 -18.17 0.19
N CYS A 69 -9.06 -18.03 1.40
CA CYS A 69 -7.68 -18.40 1.69
C CYS A 69 -7.43 -19.89 1.41
N ASN A 70 -8.28 -20.78 1.87
CA ASN A 70 -8.15 -22.22 1.69
C ASN A 70 -8.37 -22.72 0.25
N SER A 71 -8.88 -21.86 -0.65
CA SER A 71 -9.01 -22.20 -2.08
C SER A 71 -7.72 -22.02 -2.87
N ASN A 72 -6.72 -21.36 -2.29
CA ASN A 72 -5.42 -21.10 -2.91
C ASN A 72 -4.34 -21.94 -2.21
N ASN A 73 -3.39 -22.48 -3.00
CA ASN A 73 -2.19 -23.11 -2.44
C ASN A 73 -1.09 -22.05 -2.33
N VAL A 74 -0.83 -21.60 -1.11
CA VAL A 74 0.09 -20.48 -0.80
C VAL A 74 1.07 -20.83 0.32
N ASP A 75 2.13 -20.04 0.43
CA ASP A 75 3.14 -20.20 1.48
C ASP A 75 2.70 -19.53 2.80
N LEU A 76 1.99 -18.38 2.69
CA LEU A 76 1.53 -17.62 3.86
C LEU A 76 0.13 -17.03 3.64
N ASP A 77 -0.66 -17.08 4.71
CA ASP A 77 -1.93 -16.36 4.89
C ASP A 77 -1.71 -15.15 5.80
N ILE A 78 -2.06 -13.94 5.34
CA ILE A 78 -1.77 -12.68 6.04
C ILE A 78 -3.04 -11.88 6.22
N SER A 79 -3.35 -11.52 7.47
CA SER A 79 -4.46 -10.65 7.84
C SER A 79 -3.95 -9.29 8.31
N ILE A 80 -4.51 -8.21 7.78
CA ILE A 80 -4.17 -6.83 8.15
C ILE A 80 -5.30 -6.26 9.00
N HIS A 81 -4.96 -5.86 10.21
CA HIS A 81 -5.85 -5.30 11.23
C HIS A 81 -5.27 -4.05 11.87
N PHE A 82 -6.12 -3.37 12.63
CA PHE A 82 -5.76 -2.29 13.55
C PHE A 82 -6.41 -2.57 14.91
N ASN A 83 -5.64 -2.39 15.96
CA ASN A 83 -6.06 -2.66 17.33
C ASN A 83 -6.89 -1.51 17.92
N SER A 84 -7.53 -1.77 19.04
CA SER A 84 -8.26 -0.77 19.84
C SER A 84 -8.16 -1.09 21.33
N GLY A 85 -8.55 -0.14 22.18
CA GLY A 85 -8.53 -0.28 23.64
C GLY A 85 -7.29 0.36 24.29
N ALA A 86 -6.56 1.23 23.55
CA ALA A 86 -5.55 2.10 24.14
C ALA A 86 -6.18 3.17 25.02
N ASN A 87 -7.37 3.68 24.59
CA ASN A 87 -8.11 4.76 25.25
C ASN A 87 -7.25 6.02 25.46
N ASP A 88 -6.40 6.33 24.49
CA ASP A 88 -5.47 7.47 24.53
C ASP A 88 -5.70 8.45 23.36
N GLU A 89 -6.93 8.88 23.19
CA GLU A 89 -7.31 9.84 22.14
C GLU A 89 -6.69 11.23 22.32
N ARG A 90 -6.20 11.55 23.51
CA ARG A 90 -5.52 12.82 23.81
C ARG A 90 -4.03 12.76 23.52
N GLY A 91 -3.43 11.60 23.58
CA GLY A 91 -2.01 11.35 23.45
C GLY A 91 -1.25 11.62 24.76
N ASN A 92 -0.31 10.73 25.07
CA ASN A 92 0.56 10.82 26.23
C ASN A 92 2.05 10.95 25.81
N GLY A 93 2.32 11.09 24.50
CA GLY A 93 3.64 11.18 23.91
C GLY A 93 4.29 9.83 23.63
N ASN A 94 3.59 8.71 23.87
CA ASN A 94 4.11 7.36 23.66
C ASN A 94 3.14 6.53 22.85
N THR A 95 3.62 5.84 21.83
CA THR A 95 2.79 4.91 21.05
C THR A 95 2.42 3.68 21.87
N THR A 96 1.17 3.20 21.76
CA THR A 96 0.75 1.89 22.27
C THR A 96 1.36 0.78 21.42
N GLY A 97 1.41 0.94 20.11
CA GLY A 97 2.32 0.22 19.24
C GLY A 97 1.73 -0.96 18.46
N VAL A 98 2.61 -1.78 17.93
CA VAL A 98 2.34 -2.87 16.98
C VAL A 98 2.51 -4.24 17.62
N GLU A 99 1.65 -5.21 17.25
CA GLU A 99 1.80 -6.62 17.59
C GLU A 99 1.44 -7.52 16.41
N VAL A 100 1.95 -8.74 16.40
CA VAL A 100 1.58 -9.75 15.43
C VAL A 100 1.10 -11.01 16.13
N LEU A 101 -0.06 -11.50 15.71
CA LEU A 101 -0.73 -12.64 16.31
C LEU A 101 -0.49 -13.89 15.48
N VAL A 102 -0.22 -15.02 16.14
CA VAL A 102 -0.01 -16.33 15.53
C VAL A 102 -0.81 -17.40 16.26
N TYR A 103 -1.08 -18.51 15.58
CA TYR A 103 -1.77 -19.64 16.20
C TYR A 103 -0.92 -20.31 17.30
N LYS A 104 0.39 -20.50 17.03
CA LYS A 104 1.37 -21.09 17.95
C LYS A 104 2.77 -20.56 17.70
N LEU A 105 3.64 -20.66 18.67
CA LEU A 105 5.07 -20.38 18.55
C LEU A 105 5.87 -21.60 18.03
N GLY A 106 7.14 -21.40 17.73
CA GLY A 106 8.09 -22.44 17.32
C GLY A 106 8.15 -22.74 15.83
N GLY A 107 7.35 -22.02 14.98
CA GLY A 107 7.27 -22.28 13.54
C GLY A 107 7.64 -21.10 12.65
N GLU A 108 7.36 -21.22 11.36
CA GLU A 108 7.63 -20.19 10.36
C GLU A 108 6.77 -18.94 10.62
N ALA A 109 5.53 -19.09 11.09
CA ALA A 109 4.67 -17.96 11.47
C ALA A 109 5.35 -17.05 12.47
N GLU A 110 5.96 -17.60 13.53
CA GLU A 110 6.66 -16.80 14.54
C GLU A 110 7.88 -16.07 13.94
N LYS A 111 8.67 -16.76 13.11
CA LYS A 111 9.86 -16.16 12.47
C LYS A 111 9.49 -14.98 11.60
N VAL A 112 8.50 -15.14 10.72
CA VAL A 112 7.99 -14.06 9.86
C VAL A 112 7.42 -12.94 10.73
N SER A 113 6.60 -13.25 11.72
CA SER A 113 5.98 -12.28 12.62
C SER A 113 7.01 -11.44 13.38
N LYS A 114 8.08 -12.05 13.88
CA LYS A 114 9.19 -11.32 14.53
C LYS A 114 9.85 -10.33 13.58
N ARG A 115 10.06 -10.71 12.32
CA ARG A 115 10.61 -9.79 11.32
C ARG A 115 9.66 -8.63 11.04
N VAL A 116 8.37 -8.92 10.84
CA VAL A 116 7.34 -7.90 10.56
C VAL A 116 7.23 -6.91 11.70
N VAL A 117 7.02 -7.37 12.95
CA VAL A 117 6.87 -6.47 14.09
C VAL A 117 8.13 -5.62 14.32
N ASN A 118 9.32 -6.18 14.10
CA ASN A 118 10.58 -5.45 14.20
C ASN A 118 10.76 -4.39 13.11
N GLN A 119 10.27 -4.64 11.88
CA GLN A 119 10.33 -3.64 10.81
C GLN A 119 9.34 -2.50 11.07
N ILE A 120 8.12 -2.80 11.52
CA ILE A 120 7.12 -1.77 11.85
C ILE A 120 7.59 -0.93 13.04
N ALA A 121 8.19 -1.53 14.06
CA ALA A 121 8.69 -0.80 15.23
C ALA A 121 9.74 0.27 14.88
N LYS A 122 10.50 0.11 13.78
CA LYS A 122 11.42 1.15 13.28
C LYS A 122 10.73 2.44 12.81
N LEU A 123 9.43 2.41 12.64
CA LEU A 123 8.60 3.58 12.29
C LEU A 123 8.13 4.35 13.54
N ASN A 124 8.84 4.22 14.65
CA ASN A 124 8.54 4.81 15.96
C ASN A 124 7.32 4.22 16.68
N PHE A 125 6.95 2.97 16.39
CA PHE A 125 5.96 2.24 17.15
C PHE A 125 6.60 1.41 18.25
N LYS A 126 5.96 1.35 19.42
CA LYS A 126 6.32 0.40 20.47
C LYS A 126 6.18 -1.02 19.94
N ASN A 127 7.23 -1.83 20.08
CA ASN A 127 7.18 -3.25 19.73
C ASN A 127 6.52 -4.05 20.86
N ARG A 128 5.31 -4.53 20.63
CA ARG A 128 4.55 -5.37 21.58
C ARG A 128 4.82 -6.86 21.37
N GLY A 129 5.60 -7.22 20.35
CA GLY A 129 6.03 -8.57 20.06
C GLY A 129 5.02 -9.44 19.32
N VAL A 130 5.31 -10.74 19.33
CA VAL A 130 4.46 -11.79 18.76
C VAL A 130 3.66 -12.42 19.88
N LYS A 131 2.35 -12.58 19.66
CA LYS A 131 1.43 -13.15 20.67
C LYS A 131 0.67 -14.35 20.12
N VAL A 132 0.40 -15.32 20.97
CA VAL A 132 -0.44 -16.48 20.62
C VAL A 132 -1.91 -16.12 20.77
N ARG A 133 -2.69 -16.42 19.73
CA ARG A 133 -4.16 -16.30 19.68
C ARG A 133 -4.78 -17.50 18.96
N ASN A 134 -4.79 -18.63 19.60
CA ASN A 134 -5.27 -19.91 19.04
C ASN A 134 -6.79 -20.03 18.92
N ASN A 135 -7.53 -19.05 19.44
CA ASN A 135 -8.98 -18.95 19.35
C ASN A 135 -9.50 -18.09 18.18
N LEU A 136 -8.61 -17.39 17.44
CA LEU A 136 -9.02 -16.61 16.28
C LEU A 136 -9.29 -17.52 15.08
N ALA A 137 -10.50 -17.41 14.53
CA ALA A 137 -10.99 -18.27 13.45
C ALA A 137 -10.06 -18.30 12.23
N PHE A 138 -9.52 -17.16 11.82
CA PHE A 138 -8.55 -17.06 10.72
C PHE A 138 -7.30 -17.89 11.00
N LEU A 139 -6.64 -17.66 12.13
CA LEU A 139 -5.39 -18.35 12.49
C LEU A 139 -5.59 -19.86 12.71
N LYS A 140 -6.78 -20.26 13.17
CA LYS A 140 -7.12 -21.66 13.48
C LYS A 140 -7.49 -22.47 12.25
N ASN A 141 -8.20 -21.85 11.29
CA ASN A 141 -8.92 -22.60 10.25
C ASN A 141 -8.29 -22.44 8.85
N THR A 142 -7.27 -21.59 8.68
CA THR A 142 -6.50 -21.53 7.43
C THR A 142 -5.50 -22.70 7.36
N LYS A 143 -5.30 -23.23 6.15
CA LYS A 143 -4.42 -24.39 5.89
C LYS A 143 -2.95 -24.00 5.81
N ALA A 144 -2.67 -22.84 5.22
CA ALA A 144 -1.30 -22.32 5.13
C ALA A 144 -0.84 -21.71 6.46
N THR A 145 0.46 -21.49 6.59
CA THR A 145 1.03 -20.74 7.70
C THR A 145 0.41 -19.35 7.77
N SER A 146 -0.20 -18.99 8.91
CA SER A 146 -0.96 -17.76 9.04
C SER A 146 -0.46 -16.82 10.13
N LEU A 147 -0.58 -15.52 9.86
CA LEU A 147 -0.29 -14.45 10.82
C LEU A 147 -1.27 -13.30 10.66
N LEU A 148 -1.58 -12.61 11.77
CA LEU A 148 -2.45 -11.45 11.81
C LEU A 148 -1.65 -10.26 12.38
N ILE A 149 -1.64 -9.16 11.65
CA ILE A 149 -0.86 -7.97 11.97
C ILE A 149 -1.79 -6.90 12.50
N GLU A 150 -1.58 -6.48 13.75
CA GLU A 150 -2.19 -5.31 14.34
C GLU A 150 -1.24 -4.13 14.10
N CYS A 151 -1.54 -3.32 13.08
CA CYS A 151 -0.64 -2.28 12.58
C CYS A 151 -0.36 -1.17 13.59
N CYS A 152 -1.40 -0.72 14.30
CA CYS A 152 -1.34 0.24 15.40
C CYS A 152 -2.71 0.32 16.07
N PHE A 153 -2.87 1.16 17.10
CA PHE A 153 -4.14 1.38 17.77
C PHE A 153 -4.92 2.54 17.14
N VAL A 154 -6.20 2.31 16.80
CA VAL A 154 -7.06 3.35 16.18
C VAL A 154 -7.44 4.46 17.14
N ASP A 155 -7.38 4.21 18.44
CA ASP A 155 -7.77 5.07 19.55
C ASP A 155 -6.57 5.59 20.38
N ASP A 156 -5.37 5.55 19.78
CA ASP A 156 -4.15 6.16 20.32
C ASP A 156 -3.68 7.27 19.38
N LYS A 157 -3.64 8.51 19.89
CA LYS A 157 -3.24 9.68 19.10
C LYS A 157 -1.78 9.64 18.66
N ASP A 158 -0.90 9.10 19.48
CA ASP A 158 0.53 9.01 19.17
C ASP A 158 0.79 7.94 18.11
N ASP A 159 0.07 6.81 18.16
CA ASP A 159 0.06 5.79 17.11
C ASP A 159 -0.45 6.38 15.78
N VAL A 160 -1.60 7.07 15.80
CA VAL A 160 -2.19 7.67 14.59
C VAL A 160 -1.28 8.76 14.01
N LYS A 161 -0.59 9.53 14.84
CA LYS A 161 0.39 10.53 14.39
C LYS A 161 1.62 9.91 13.72
N ALA A 162 2.08 8.76 14.21
CA ALA A 162 3.21 8.02 13.62
C ALA A 162 2.82 7.24 12.36
N TYR A 163 1.53 6.95 12.19
CA TYR A 163 1.02 6.09 11.13
C TYR A 163 1.05 6.76 9.75
N ASN A 164 1.57 6.03 8.79
CA ASN A 164 1.41 6.29 7.36
C ASN A 164 1.28 4.94 6.64
N TYR A 165 0.22 4.73 5.87
CA TYR A 165 -0.08 3.44 5.26
C TYR A 165 1.00 2.92 4.30
N LYS A 166 1.71 3.81 3.57
CA LYS A 166 2.77 3.41 2.63
C LYS A 166 4.01 2.91 3.35
N THR A 167 4.46 3.64 4.39
CA THR A 167 5.62 3.20 5.19
C THR A 167 5.29 1.95 6.00
N MET A 168 4.07 1.84 6.53
CA MET A 168 3.56 0.65 7.21
C MET A 168 3.57 -0.57 6.27
N ALA A 169 2.99 -0.44 5.10
CA ALA A 169 2.95 -1.52 4.11
C ALA A 169 4.36 -1.95 3.65
N LYS A 170 5.26 -0.98 3.46
CA LYS A 170 6.66 -1.28 3.13
C LYS A 170 7.34 -2.07 4.26
N ALA A 171 7.19 -1.65 5.51
CA ALA A 171 7.75 -2.36 6.65
C ALA A 171 7.21 -3.79 6.77
N ILE A 172 5.92 -3.99 6.53
CA ILE A 172 5.28 -5.32 6.48
C ILE A 172 5.90 -6.17 5.38
N ALA A 173 5.95 -5.66 4.16
CA ALA A 173 6.50 -6.41 3.02
C ALA A 173 7.99 -6.74 3.19
N GLU A 174 8.80 -5.81 3.71
CA GLU A 174 10.21 -6.06 4.06
C GLU A 174 10.36 -7.16 5.13
N GLY A 175 9.50 -7.15 6.14
CA GLY A 175 9.47 -8.18 7.19
C GLY A 175 9.09 -9.57 6.65
N ILE A 176 8.08 -9.63 5.78
CA ILE A 176 7.65 -10.86 5.10
C ILE A 176 8.80 -11.44 4.25
N LEU A 177 9.38 -10.63 3.39
CA LEU A 177 10.40 -11.05 2.43
C LEU A 177 11.80 -11.19 3.04
N ASN A 178 12.02 -10.70 4.25
CA ASN A 178 13.33 -10.61 4.90
C ASN A 178 14.38 -9.90 4.02
N LYS A 179 13.96 -8.86 3.31
CA LYS A 179 14.85 -8.04 2.47
C LYS A 179 14.36 -6.59 2.43
N LYS A 180 15.28 -5.67 2.12
CA LYS A 180 14.91 -4.29 1.83
C LYS A 180 14.18 -4.20 0.50
N ILE A 181 13.05 -3.48 0.49
CA ILE A 181 12.33 -3.15 -0.72
C ILE A 181 12.73 -1.73 -1.14
N ASN A 182 13.32 -1.64 -2.31
CA ASN A 182 13.64 -0.35 -2.89
C ASN A 182 12.36 0.23 -3.51
N THR A 183 11.66 1.08 -2.77
CA THR A 183 10.51 1.83 -3.30
C THR A 183 10.93 2.98 -4.20
N ASN A 184 12.21 3.31 -4.21
CA ASN A 184 12.82 4.23 -5.16
C ASN A 184 13.27 3.48 -6.43
N ASN A 185 12.41 2.66 -7.03
CA ASN A 185 12.63 2.16 -8.38
C ASN A 185 12.45 3.30 -9.39
N LYS A 186 13.28 4.33 -9.24
CA LYS A 186 13.52 5.33 -10.25
C LYS A 186 14.28 4.62 -11.36
N LYS A 187 13.54 3.96 -12.25
CA LYS A 187 14.10 3.26 -13.41
C LYS A 187 14.63 4.25 -14.42
N TYR A 188 14.08 5.47 -14.40
CA TYR A 188 14.41 6.56 -15.30
C TYR A 188 14.69 7.85 -14.52
N THR A 189 15.56 8.68 -15.04
CA THR A 189 15.75 10.03 -14.52
C THR A 189 14.54 10.90 -14.81
N ASN A 190 13.95 10.75 -16.00
CA ASN A 190 12.81 11.53 -16.45
C ASN A 190 11.68 10.62 -16.96
N CYS A 191 10.47 10.78 -16.40
CA CYS A 191 9.25 10.16 -16.88
C CYS A 191 8.35 11.25 -17.45
N ILE A 192 7.94 11.11 -18.71
CA ILE A 192 7.15 12.11 -19.45
C ILE A 192 5.83 11.46 -19.84
N LEU A 193 4.73 11.94 -19.28
CA LEU A 193 3.39 11.41 -19.49
C LEU A 193 2.60 12.28 -20.46
N TYR A 194 1.88 11.62 -21.36
CA TYR A 194 0.89 12.24 -22.22
C TYR A 194 -0.47 11.54 -22.11
N GLY A 195 -1.57 12.24 -22.46
CA GLY A 195 -2.92 11.70 -22.33
C GLY A 195 -3.59 11.34 -23.68
N ASN A 196 -3.07 11.88 -24.79
CA ASN A 196 -3.60 11.65 -26.15
C ASN A 196 -2.47 11.79 -27.19
N ASP A 197 -2.75 11.41 -28.44
CA ASP A 197 -1.74 11.40 -29.51
C ASP A 197 -1.24 12.80 -29.89
N ILE A 198 -2.00 13.86 -29.66
CA ILE A 198 -1.59 15.24 -29.91
C ILE A 198 -0.50 15.65 -28.89
N ASP A 199 -0.74 15.38 -27.62
CA ASP A 199 0.20 15.70 -26.53
C ASP A 199 1.42 14.79 -26.58
N LYS A 200 1.32 13.59 -27.19
CA LYS A 200 2.44 12.68 -27.41
C LYS A 200 3.59 13.33 -28.15
N VAL A 201 3.31 14.07 -29.21
CA VAL A 201 4.33 14.79 -30.00
C VAL A 201 5.11 15.77 -29.11
N SER A 202 4.40 16.53 -28.27
CA SER A 202 5.01 17.46 -27.33
C SER A 202 5.88 16.73 -26.27
N ALA A 203 5.43 15.57 -25.79
CA ALA A 203 6.16 14.74 -24.87
C ALA A 203 7.45 14.16 -25.47
N GLU A 204 7.40 13.73 -26.73
CA GLU A 204 8.55 13.27 -27.49
C GLU A 204 9.59 14.39 -27.71
N VAL A 205 9.13 15.60 -28.07
CA VAL A 205 10.01 16.78 -28.22
C VAL A 205 10.72 17.10 -26.89
N LEU A 206 10.02 17.03 -25.76
CA LEU A 206 10.64 17.24 -24.44
C LEU A 206 11.70 16.18 -24.16
N SER A 207 11.48 14.94 -24.54
CA SER A 207 12.42 13.84 -24.31
C SER A 207 13.76 14.03 -25.02
N TRP A 208 13.80 14.73 -26.15
CA TRP A 208 15.04 15.01 -26.90
C TRP A 208 16.01 15.92 -26.13
N ALA A 209 15.50 16.71 -25.18
CA ALA A 209 16.29 17.61 -24.34
C ALA A 209 16.57 17.06 -22.93
N LYS A 210 16.07 15.89 -22.60
CA LYS A 210 16.27 15.25 -21.30
C LYS A 210 17.02 13.93 -21.48
N THR A 211 17.85 13.57 -20.52
CA THR A 211 18.59 12.30 -20.52
C THR A 211 17.79 11.22 -19.79
N ASP A 212 18.01 9.96 -20.13
CA ASP A 212 17.43 8.80 -19.43
C ASP A 212 15.92 8.98 -19.23
N CYS A 213 15.20 9.10 -20.37
CA CYS A 213 13.76 9.36 -20.41
C CYS A 213 12.94 8.13 -20.77
N ILE A 214 11.75 8.06 -20.18
CA ILE A 214 10.64 7.27 -20.73
C ILE A 214 9.49 8.21 -21.10
N VAL A 215 8.94 8.04 -22.31
CA VAL A 215 7.70 8.70 -22.77
C VAL A 215 6.61 7.66 -22.86
N LYS A 216 5.49 7.87 -22.16
CA LYS A 216 4.39 6.88 -22.11
C LYS A 216 3.02 7.53 -21.93
N ASN A 217 1.99 6.82 -22.32
CA ASN A 217 0.62 7.23 -21.99
C ASN A 217 0.43 7.23 -20.46
N VAL A 218 -0.29 8.20 -19.93
CA VAL A 218 -0.57 8.30 -18.50
C VAL A 218 -1.24 7.05 -17.94
N LYS A 219 -2.05 6.35 -18.74
CA LYS A 219 -2.71 5.08 -18.34
C LYS A 219 -1.72 3.95 -18.04
N ASP A 220 -0.52 4.02 -18.62
CA ASP A 220 0.56 3.03 -18.42
C ASP A 220 1.56 3.48 -17.35
N HIS A 221 1.25 4.58 -16.63
CA HIS A 221 2.13 5.13 -15.61
C HIS A 221 2.29 4.17 -14.43
N ILE A 222 3.53 3.98 -14.04
CA ILE A 222 3.88 3.26 -12.81
C ILE A 222 4.44 4.30 -11.84
N ALA A 223 3.77 4.47 -10.71
CA ALA A 223 4.16 5.47 -9.72
C ALA A 223 5.62 5.29 -9.27
N TRP A 224 6.33 6.42 -9.17
CA TRP A 224 7.73 6.48 -8.71
C TRP A 224 8.77 5.82 -9.63
N GLU A 225 8.44 5.52 -10.90
CA GLU A 225 9.41 4.96 -11.85
C GLU A 225 10.43 5.99 -12.40
N GLY A 226 10.13 7.29 -12.29
CA GLY A 226 11.01 8.40 -12.66
C GLY A 226 11.43 9.24 -11.46
N THR A 227 12.61 9.90 -11.57
CA THR A 227 13.04 10.92 -10.59
C THR A 227 12.25 12.20 -10.79
N ASN A 228 12.14 12.64 -12.03
CA ASN A 228 11.37 13.79 -12.46
C ASN A 228 10.15 13.29 -13.23
N LEU A 229 8.99 13.80 -12.89
CA LEU A 229 7.73 13.46 -13.57
C LEU A 229 7.22 14.70 -14.29
N PHE A 230 7.11 14.62 -15.60
CA PHE A 230 6.55 15.67 -16.47
C PHE A 230 5.20 15.19 -17.00
N VAL A 231 4.22 16.07 -16.98
CA VAL A 231 2.85 15.79 -17.42
C VAL A 231 2.46 16.77 -18.52
N ILE A 232 2.29 16.26 -19.74
CA ILE A 232 2.04 17.04 -20.93
C ILE A 232 0.56 17.00 -21.29
N GLY A 233 -0.07 18.19 -21.28
CA GLY A 233 -1.48 18.36 -21.66
C GLY A 233 -2.46 18.10 -20.52
N GLY A 234 -3.65 18.69 -20.66
CA GLY A 234 -4.74 18.62 -19.68
C GLY A 234 -5.27 17.19 -19.43
N PRO A 235 -5.49 16.37 -20.48
CA PRO A 235 -5.93 15.00 -20.32
C PRO A 235 -5.01 14.12 -19.46
N ALA A 236 -3.68 14.26 -19.64
CA ALA A 236 -2.72 13.51 -18.81
C ALA A 236 -2.77 13.92 -17.35
N ARG A 237 -2.88 15.22 -17.08
CA ARG A 237 -3.00 15.74 -15.73
C ARG A 237 -4.26 15.22 -15.02
N SER A 238 -5.41 15.34 -15.68
CA SER A 238 -6.68 14.89 -15.10
C SER A 238 -6.70 13.38 -14.79
N GLU A 239 -6.05 12.58 -15.62
CA GLU A 239 -5.97 11.13 -15.39
C GLU A 239 -4.98 10.80 -14.24
N LEU A 240 -3.83 11.47 -14.19
CA LEU A 240 -2.85 11.28 -13.10
C LEU A 240 -3.42 11.68 -11.74
N GLU A 241 -4.19 12.78 -11.68
CA GLU A 241 -4.87 13.23 -10.45
C GLU A 241 -5.85 12.16 -9.91
N LYS A 242 -6.59 11.48 -10.79
CA LYS A 242 -7.47 10.36 -10.40
C LYS A 242 -6.70 9.16 -9.83
N MET A 243 -5.48 8.90 -10.32
CA MET A 243 -4.65 7.81 -9.82
C MET A 243 -4.14 8.04 -8.38
N ASN A 244 -4.15 9.28 -7.91
CA ASN A 244 -3.74 9.67 -6.55
C ASN A 244 -2.40 9.06 -6.11
N THR A 245 -1.38 9.12 -6.98
CA THR A 245 -0.07 8.50 -6.76
C THR A 245 0.74 9.15 -5.64
N GLY A 246 0.41 10.40 -5.27
CA GLY A 246 1.14 11.21 -4.31
C GLY A 246 2.51 11.69 -4.81
N GLU A 247 2.79 11.55 -6.11
CA GLU A 247 4.02 12.06 -6.73
C GLU A 247 3.94 13.57 -6.97
N SER A 248 5.08 14.25 -6.82
CA SER A 248 5.25 15.61 -7.31
C SER A 248 5.56 15.58 -8.80
N TYR A 249 4.94 16.47 -9.57
CA TYR A 249 5.12 16.51 -11.02
C TYR A 249 5.12 17.95 -11.55
N THR A 250 5.80 18.14 -12.68
CA THR A 250 5.81 19.38 -13.45
C THR A 250 4.81 19.27 -14.58
N THR A 251 3.85 20.20 -14.66
CA THR A 251 2.89 20.25 -15.78
C THR A 251 3.34 21.20 -16.87
N ILE A 252 3.20 20.78 -18.12
CA ILE A 252 3.38 21.64 -19.29
C ILE A 252 2.09 21.60 -20.10
N ILE A 253 1.25 22.61 -19.90
CA ILE A 253 -0.11 22.71 -20.44
C ILE A 253 -0.30 24.12 -21.00
N GLY A 254 -0.46 24.22 -22.32
CA GLY A 254 -0.82 25.46 -22.99
C GLY A 254 -2.35 25.63 -23.13
N SER A 255 -2.79 26.80 -23.58
CA SER A 255 -4.22 27.06 -23.89
C SER A 255 -4.73 26.20 -25.04
N ASP A 256 -3.82 25.77 -25.90
CA ASP A 256 -4.04 24.87 -27.02
C ASP A 256 -2.77 24.03 -27.31
N ARG A 257 -2.85 23.14 -28.31
CA ARG A 257 -1.74 22.26 -28.69
C ARG A 257 -0.48 23.02 -29.12
N TYR A 258 -0.61 24.15 -29.80
CA TYR A 258 0.52 24.95 -30.29
C TYR A 258 1.22 25.67 -29.12
N ASN A 259 0.43 26.18 -28.17
CA ASN A 259 0.98 26.75 -26.93
C ASN A 259 1.64 25.69 -26.05
N THR A 260 1.09 24.47 -26.02
CA THR A 260 1.76 23.36 -25.30
C THR A 260 3.13 23.06 -25.91
N ILE A 261 3.23 22.95 -27.24
CA ILE A 261 4.52 22.78 -27.94
C ILE A 261 5.47 23.95 -27.66
N LYS A 262 4.97 25.19 -27.70
CA LYS A 262 5.77 26.38 -27.39
C LYS A 262 6.33 26.36 -25.97
N LEU A 263 5.54 25.95 -24.99
CA LEU A 263 6.00 25.78 -23.59
C LEU A 263 7.05 24.68 -23.46
N VAL A 264 6.87 23.56 -24.16
CA VAL A 264 7.88 22.50 -24.22
C VAL A 264 9.19 23.02 -24.82
N LEU A 265 9.14 23.75 -25.92
CA LEU A 265 10.37 24.33 -26.53
C LEU A 265 11.06 25.31 -25.58
N LYS A 266 10.33 26.11 -24.81
CA LYS A 266 10.90 26.96 -23.75
C LYS A 266 11.56 26.12 -22.67
N GLU A 267 10.91 25.05 -22.19
CA GLU A 267 11.48 24.13 -21.18
C GLU A 267 12.76 23.45 -21.68
N THR A 268 12.91 23.26 -22.98
CA THR A 268 14.11 22.68 -23.61
C THR A 268 15.20 23.73 -23.93
N GLY A 269 14.94 25.02 -23.70
CA GLY A 269 15.86 26.11 -24.06
C GLY A 269 16.00 26.33 -25.59
N LYS A 270 14.98 25.96 -26.37
CA LYS A 270 14.92 26.10 -27.83
C LYS A 270 14.04 27.28 -28.29
N LEU A 271 13.42 27.97 -27.36
CA LEU A 271 12.70 29.25 -27.51
C LEU A 271 13.09 30.18 -26.38
#